data_7d3052994d1aa3d72b18d6f0326d28b0
#
_entry.id   7d3052994d1aa3d72b18d6f0326d28b0
#
_cell.length_a   1.000
_cell.length_b   1.000
_cell.length_c   1.000
_cell.angle_alpha   90.00
_cell.angle_beta   90.00
_cell.angle_gamma   90.00
#
_symmetry.space_group_name_H-M   'P 1'
#
loop_
_entity.id
_entity.type
_entity.pdbx_description
1 polymer ?
#
loop_
_entity_poly.entity_id
_entity_poly.type
_entity_poly.pdbx_seq_one_letter_code
_entity_poly.pdbx_strand_id
1 'polypeptide(L)'
;MASIYYCLGLYPIFADAAEIIVNASVPPARYSRTDTRAIFAMQLRIWPNGEPIKVFTLADDNPIHKDFVKNNLNMFPHQFRRAWDRMTYSGTGIAPIQLDSEQEMIEKVMTTPNAIGYVSRKPENAKIRLFDYQ
;
A
#
# COMPACT_ATOMS: atom_id res chain seq x y z
N MET A 1 5.49 29.17 -30.77
CA MET A 1 6.34 28.39 -30.68
C MET A 1 6.88 28.11 -29.35
N ALA A 2 7.36 28.91 -28.76
CA ALA A 2 7.99 28.67 -27.56
C ALA A 2 7.12 27.99 -26.57
N SER A 3 6.00 28.16 -26.70
CA SER A 3 5.14 27.78 -25.72
C SER A 3 5.03 26.38 -25.43
N ILE A 4 5.36 25.65 -26.25
CA ILE A 4 5.14 24.37 -26.11
C ILE A 4 5.70 23.72 -25.01
N TYR A 5 6.83 24.01 -24.79
CA TYR A 5 7.45 23.19 -23.97
C TYR A 5 7.05 23.23 -22.60
N TYR A 6 6.62 24.28 -22.19
CA TYR A 6 6.41 24.28 -20.84
C TYR A 6 5.39 23.37 -20.44
N CYS A 7 4.61 23.03 -21.28
CA CYS A 7 3.62 22.16 -20.89
C CYS A 7 4.13 20.95 -20.35
N LEU A 8 5.21 20.57 -20.79
CA LEU A 8 5.66 19.35 -20.44
C LEU A 8 6.01 19.31 -19.06
N GLY A 9 6.53 20.28 -18.58
CA GLY A 9 7.02 20.21 -17.27
C GLY A 9 5.97 20.01 -16.27
N LEU A 10 4.78 20.05 -16.69
CA LEU A 10 3.80 20.01 -15.70
C LEU A 10 3.41 18.69 -15.23
N TYR A 11 3.32 17.75 -16.07
CA TYR A 11 2.81 16.55 -15.63
C TYR A 11 3.68 15.80 -14.70
N PRO A 12 4.89 15.79 -14.82
CA PRO A 12 5.64 14.95 -13.93
C PRO A 12 5.55 15.39 -12.52
N ILE A 13 5.05 16.56 -12.37
CA ILE A 13 5.04 17.08 -11.08
C ILE A 13 4.00 16.54 -10.25
N PHE A 14 2.95 16.11 -10.78
CA PHE A 14 1.94 15.62 -9.99
C PHE A 14 2.38 14.32 -9.50
N ALA A 15 2.72 14.35 -8.31
CA ALA A 15 3.16 13.22 -7.68
C ALA A 15 2.13 12.23 -7.77
N ASP A 16 2.48 11.19 -8.16
CA ASP A 16 1.61 10.16 -8.25
C ASP A 16 1.49 9.53 -6.93
N ALA A 17 0.32 9.24 -6.52
CA ALA A 17 0.12 8.39 -5.38
C ALA A 17 0.81 7.07 -5.66
N ALA A 18 1.25 6.41 -4.63
CA ALA A 18 1.81 5.07 -4.76
C ALA A 18 0.75 4.12 -5.28
N GLU A 19 1.17 3.03 -5.86
CA GLU A 19 0.24 2.03 -6.35
C GLU A 19 0.13 0.90 -5.34
N ILE A 20 -1.09 0.52 -4.98
CA ILE A 20 -1.31 -0.58 -4.06
C ILE A 20 -1.36 -1.86 -4.87
N ILE A 21 -0.57 -2.85 -4.46
CA ILE A 21 -0.46 -4.11 -5.18
C ILE A 21 -0.85 -5.26 -4.29
N VAL A 22 -1.39 -6.31 -4.90
CA VAL A 22 -1.75 -7.53 -4.20
C VAL A 22 -1.19 -8.72 -4.94
N ASN A 23 -0.97 -9.81 -4.21
CA ASN A 23 -0.61 -11.08 -4.83
C ASN A 23 -1.80 -11.55 -5.68
N ALA A 24 -1.52 -12.20 -6.79
CA ALA A 24 -2.56 -12.66 -7.69
C ALA A 24 -3.57 -13.62 -7.05
N SER A 25 -3.22 -14.21 -5.90
CA SER A 25 -4.13 -15.10 -5.17
C SER A 25 -5.27 -14.36 -4.50
N VAL A 26 -5.15 -13.04 -4.31
CA VAL A 26 -6.19 -12.25 -3.66
C VAL A 26 -7.41 -12.17 -4.57
N PRO A 27 -8.61 -12.48 -4.08
CA PRO A 27 -9.77 -12.46 -4.97
C PRO A 27 -10.06 -11.04 -5.46
N PRO A 28 -10.44 -10.90 -6.72
CA PRO A 28 -10.79 -9.59 -7.25
C PRO A 28 -12.03 -9.06 -6.53
N ALA A 29 -11.92 -7.84 -6.04
CA ALA A 29 -13.02 -7.17 -5.38
C ALA A 29 -12.72 -5.70 -5.37
N ARG A 30 -13.73 -4.89 -5.19
CA ARG A 30 -13.56 -3.46 -5.13
C ARG A 30 -13.77 -2.99 -3.70
N TYR A 31 -12.86 -2.20 -3.22
CA TYR A 31 -12.88 -1.75 -1.84
C TYR A 31 -13.07 -0.24 -1.76
N SER A 32 -13.60 0.25 -0.67
CA SER A 32 -13.68 1.68 -0.43
C SER A 32 -12.33 2.15 0.13
N ARG A 33 -12.13 3.45 0.16
CA ARG A 33 -10.94 3.99 0.81
C ARG A 33 -10.96 3.69 2.30
N THR A 34 -12.14 3.68 2.91
CA THR A 34 -12.27 3.34 4.32
C THR A 34 -11.83 1.90 4.58
N ASP A 35 -12.25 0.97 3.74
CA ASP A 35 -11.83 -0.42 3.89
C ASP A 35 -10.32 -0.56 3.68
N THR A 36 -9.78 0.18 2.73
CA THR A 36 -8.34 0.15 2.46
C THR A 36 -7.56 0.65 3.67
N ARG A 37 -8.01 1.74 4.30
CA ARG A 37 -7.39 2.21 5.53
C ARG A 37 -7.46 1.15 6.62
N ALA A 38 -8.59 0.49 6.73
CA ALA A 38 -8.78 -0.54 7.76
C ALA A 38 -7.84 -1.72 7.56
N ILE A 39 -7.58 -2.09 6.31
CA ILE A 39 -6.64 -3.16 6.01
C ILE A 39 -5.24 -2.77 6.51
N PHE A 40 -4.76 -1.60 6.13
CA PHE A 40 -3.41 -1.19 6.51
C PHE A 40 -3.31 -0.81 7.99
N ALA A 41 -4.42 -0.46 8.62
CA ALA A 41 -4.44 -0.23 10.07
C ALA A 41 -4.63 -1.51 10.87
N MET A 42 -4.65 -2.65 10.21
CA MET A 42 -4.80 -3.97 10.84
C MET A 42 -6.15 -4.16 11.52
N GLN A 43 -7.15 -3.46 11.07
CA GLN A 43 -8.51 -3.59 11.59
C GLN A 43 -9.33 -4.54 10.75
N LEU A 44 -9.14 -4.55 9.44
CA LEU A 44 -9.74 -5.52 8.55
C LEU A 44 -8.65 -6.51 8.17
N ARG A 45 -8.77 -7.74 8.62
CA ARG A 45 -7.68 -8.69 8.53
C ARG A 45 -7.95 -9.95 7.72
N ILE A 46 -9.13 -10.03 7.12
CA ILE A 46 -9.53 -11.22 6.36
C ILE A 46 -10.08 -10.79 5.02
N TRP A 47 -9.64 -11.46 3.96
CA TRP A 47 -10.18 -11.25 2.63
C TRP A 47 -11.58 -11.86 2.53
N PRO A 48 -12.38 -11.47 1.53
CA PRO A 48 -13.74 -12.02 1.38
C PRO A 48 -13.81 -13.53 1.29
N ASN A 49 -12.72 -14.18 0.88
CA ASN A 49 -12.69 -15.63 0.80
C ASN A 49 -12.27 -16.29 2.12
N GLY A 50 -12.14 -15.53 3.19
CA GLY A 50 -11.80 -16.08 4.50
C GLY A 50 -10.32 -16.18 4.79
N GLU A 51 -9.46 -15.89 3.82
CA GLU A 51 -8.01 -15.98 4.02
C GLU A 51 -7.47 -14.74 4.72
N PRO A 52 -6.49 -14.90 5.59
CA PRO A 52 -5.93 -13.75 6.31
C PRO A 52 -5.15 -12.83 5.36
N ILE A 53 -5.24 -11.55 5.60
CA ILE A 53 -4.51 -10.55 4.82
C ILE A 53 -3.10 -10.43 5.35
N LYS A 54 -2.10 -10.57 4.46
CA LYS A 54 -0.71 -10.37 4.82
C LYS A 54 -0.31 -8.97 4.41
N VAL A 55 -0.11 -8.08 5.38
CA VAL A 55 0.15 -6.66 5.12
C VAL A 55 1.63 -6.37 5.23
N PHE A 56 2.19 -5.80 4.17
CA PHE A 56 3.58 -5.37 4.15
C PHE A 56 3.64 -3.86 4.04
N THR A 57 4.57 -3.24 4.76
CA THR A 57 4.76 -1.79 4.73
C THR A 57 6.25 -1.47 4.62
N LEU A 58 6.54 -0.23 4.24
CA LEU A 58 7.91 0.27 4.25
C LEU A 58 8.12 1.09 5.52
N ALA A 59 9.36 1.46 5.79
CA ALA A 59 9.69 2.22 7.00
C ALA A 59 9.01 3.58 7.00
N ASP A 60 8.77 4.11 8.17
CA ASP A 60 8.07 5.40 8.34
C ASP A 60 8.76 6.54 7.60
N ASP A 61 10.07 6.52 7.50
CA ASP A 61 10.81 7.58 6.83
C ASP A 61 11.02 7.35 5.33
N ASN A 62 10.54 6.23 4.81
CA ASN A 62 10.66 5.96 3.38
C ASN A 62 9.73 6.90 2.61
N PRO A 63 10.23 7.61 1.58
CA PRO A 63 9.40 8.53 0.82
C PRO A 63 8.16 7.90 0.19
N ILE A 64 8.26 6.65 -0.22
CA ILE A 64 7.13 5.95 -0.82
C ILE A 64 6.06 5.72 0.25
N HIS A 65 6.46 5.38 1.46
CA HIS A 65 5.54 5.18 2.56
C HIS A 65 4.80 6.48 2.90
N LYS A 66 5.54 7.59 3.00
CA LYS A 66 4.93 8.87 3.31
C LYS A 66 3.93 9.27 2.24
N ASP A 67 4.29 9.05 0.99
CA ASP A 67 3.42 9.38 -0.11
C ASP A 67 2.18 8.51 -0.13
N PHE A 68 2.36 7.22 0.12
CA PHE A 68 1.26 6.27 0.19
C PHE A 68 0.26 6.66 1.29
N VAL A 69 0.72 6.90 2.47
CA VAL A 69 -0.16 7.23 3.59
C VAL A 69 -0.91 8.53 3.33
N LYS A 70 -0.22 9.53 2.82
CA LYS A 70 -0.84 10.81 2.57
C LYS A 70 -1.78 10.79 1.38
N ASN A 71 -1.34 10.27 0.26
CA ASN A 71 -2.08 10.41 -0.99
C ASN A 71 -3.02 9.26 -1.30
N ASN A 72 -2.69 8.04 -0.90
CA ASN A 72 -3.59 6.91 -1.12
C ASN A 72 -4.58 6.76 0.01
N LEU A 73 -4.14 6.92 1.24
CA LEU A 73 -4.99 6.71 2.38
C LEU A 73 -5.53 8.00 3.00
N ASN A 74 -4.99 9.12 2.59
CA ASN A 74 -5.41 10.43 3.08
C ASN A 74 -5.29 10.52 4.60
N MET A 75 -4.15 10.10 5.12
CA MET A 75 -3.85 10.11 6.54
C MET A 75 -2.44 10.62 6.76
N PHE A 76 -2.07 10.85 8.01
CA PHE A 76 -0.71 11.21 8.35
C PHE A 76 0.02 9.96 8.86
N PRO A 77 1.31 9.82 8.57
CA PRO A 77 2.05 8.62 8.99
C PRO A 77 1.98 8.34 10.48
N HIS A 78 1.99 9.37 11.32
CA HIS A 78 1.95 9.14 12.77
C HIS A 78 0.62 8.57 13.23
N GLN A 79 -0.45 8.74 12.47
CA GLN A 79 -1.73 8.15 12.83
C GLN A 79 -1.67 6.64 12.68
N PHE A 80 -1.01 6.15 11.64
CA PHE A 80 -0.82 4.74 11.48
C PHE A 80 0.10 4.17 12.52
N ARG A 81 1.20 4.86 12.79
CA ARG A 81 2.14 4.39 13.82
C ARG A 81 1.41 4.22 15.14
N ARG A 82 0.55 5.16 15.46
CA ARG A 82 -0.20 5.10 16.69
C ARG A 82 -1.18 3.92 16.71
N ALA A 83 -1.82 3.64 15.59
CA ALA A 83 -2.75 2.53 15.48
C ALA A 83 -2.01 1.20 15.65
N TRP A 84 -0.86 1.06 15.02
CA TRP A 84 -0.08 -0.17 15.12
C TRP A 84 0.49 -0.37 16.52
N ASP A 85 0.95 0.70 17.16
CA ASP A 85 1.45 0.62 18.52
C ASP A 85 0.33 0.20 19.47
N ARG A 86 -0.86 0.71 19.25
CA ARG A 86 -2.00 0.35 20.10
C ARG A 86 -2.33 -1.13 19.95
N MET A 87 -2.27 -1.67 18.75
CA MET A 87 -2.51 -3.08 18.52
C MET A 87 -1.45 -3.94 19.19
N THR A 88 -0.20 -3.52 19.11
CA THR A 88 0.90 -4.24 19.72
C THR A 88 0.77 -4.25 21.23
N TYR A 89 0.47 -3.11 21.84
CA TYR A 89 0.38 -3.03 23.30
C TYR A 89 -0.86 -3.71 23.85
N SER A 90 -1.92 -3.81 23.07
CA SER A 90 -3.13 -4.45 23.56
C SER A 90 -3.02 -5.98 23.55
N GLY A 91 -1.93 -6.51 23.07
CA GLY A 91 -1.74 -7.97 23.05
C GLY A 91 -2.45 -8.66 21.89
N THR A 92 -3.14 -7.93 21.05
CA THR A 92 -3.72 -8.52 19.85
C THR A 92 -2.67 -8.64 18.77
N GLY A 93 -1.56 -8.02 18.99
CA GLY A 93 -0.26 -8.43 18.51
C GLY A 93 0.08 -8.45 17.05
N ILE A 94 -0.76 -8.04 16.16
CA ILE A 94 -0.45 -8.18 14.76
C ILE A 94 -0.15 -6.82 14.17
N ALA A 95 1.09 -6.60 13.84
CA ALA A 95 1.51 -5.41 13.13
C ALA A 95 1.85 -5.79 11.70
N PRO A 96 1.85 -4.84 10.78
CA PRO A 96 2.31 -5.12 9.43
C PRO A 96 3.77 -5.51 9.45
N ILE A 97 4.20 -6.28 8.46
CA ILE A 97 5.60 -6.63 8.33
C ILE A 97 6.29 -5.50 7.58
N GLN A 98 7.29 -4.90 8.23
CA GLN A 98 8.03 -3.80 7.63
C GLN A 98 9.18 -4.31 6.78
N LEU A 99 9.27 -3.80 5.56
CA LEU A 99 10.33 -4.19 4.62
C LEU A 99 11.27 -3.01 4.40
N ASP A 100 12.48 -3.31 3.94
CA ASP A 100 13.53 -2.31 3.84
C ASP A 100 13.54 -1.54 2.54
N SER A 101 12.94 -2.08 1.49
CA SER A 101 12.99 -1.42 0.19
C SER A 101 11.81 -1.78 -0.69
N GLU A 102 11.61 -0.98 -1.72
CA GLU A 102 10.58 -1.25 -2.72
C GLU A 102 10.86 -2.57 -3.43
N GLN A 103 12.10 -2.87 -3.68
CA GLN A 103 12.48 -4.12 -4.32
C GLN A 103 12.03 -5.31 -3.48
N GLU A 104 12.26 -5.24 -2.20
CA GLU A 104 11.82 -6.29 -1.29
C GLU A 104 10.31 -6.36 -1.23
N MET A 105 9.63 -5.23 -1.28
CA MET A 105 8.19 -5.18 -1.31
C MET A 105 7.63 -5.95 -2.50
N ILE A 106 8.19 -5.73 -3.68
CA ILE A 106 7.77 -6.42 -4.90
C ILE A 106 7.95 -7.93 -4.74
N GLU A 107 9.11 -8.33 -4.25
CA GLU A 107 9.38 -9.75 -4.08
C GLU A 107 8.46 -10.41 -3.07
N LYS A 108 8.21 -9.76 -1.96
CA LYS A 108 7.36 -10.32 -0.91
C LYS A 108 5.91 -10.42 -1.34
N VAL A 109 5.39 -9.41 -1.99
CA VAL A 109 4.00 -9.47 -2.46
C VAL A 109 3.87 -10.53 -3.54
N MET A 110 4.87 -10.64 -4.41
CA MET A 110 4.84 -11.59 -5.49
C MET A 110 4.87 -13.03 -5.01
N THR A 111 5.57 -13.30 -3.93
CA THR A 111 5.79 -14.67 -3.46
C THR A 111 4.95 -15.06 -2.24
N THR A 112 4.19 -14.14 -1.67
CA THR A 112 3.40 -14.42 -0.48
C THR A 112 1.91 -14.43 -0.85
N PRO A 113 1.24 -15.56 -0.78
CA PRO A 113 -0.20 -15.59 -1.03
C PRO A 113 -0.94 -14.67 -0.07
N ASN A 114 -1.99 -14.04 -0.57
CA ASN A 114 -2.86 -13.15 0.21
C ASN A 114 -2.21 -11.85 0.66
N ALA A 115 -1.09 -11.48 0.04
CA ALA A 115 -0.34 -10.30 0.42
C ALA A 115 -0.85 -9.03 -0.21
N ILE A 116 -0.70 -7.92 0.52
CA ILE A 116 -0.97 -6.59 0.02
C ILE A 116 0.20 -5.69 0.42
N GLY A 117 0.56 -4.78 -0.45
CA GLY A 117 1.61 -3.80 -0.19
C GLY A 117 1.45 -2.63 -1.13
N TYR A 118 2.48 -1.83 -1.26
CA TYR A 118 2.45 -0.67 -2.16
C TYR A 118 3.84 -0.40 -2.69
N VAL A 119 3.87 0.20 -3.87
CA VAL A 119 5.12 0.54 -4.56
C VAL A 119 4.90 1.87 -5.26
N SER A 120 5.97 2.46 -5.76
CA SER A 120 5.83 3.69 -6.53
C SER A 120 5.17 3.40 -7.88
N ARG A 121 5.46 2.25 -8.47
CA ARG A 121 4.86 1.85 -9.74
C ARG A 121 4.86 0.34 -9.85
N LYS A 122 3.71 -0.22 -10.21
CA LYS A 122 3.56 -1.67 -10.33
C LYS A 122 4.43 -2.21 -11.45
N PRO A 123 5.22 -3.25 -11.18
CA PRO A 123 5.99 -3.90 -12.22
C PRO A 123 5.10 -4.80 -13.09
N GLU A 124 5.57 -5.08 -14.29
CA GLU A 124 4.86 -5.98 -15.16
C GLU A 124 5.14 -7.41 -14.70
N ASN A 125 4.19 -8.00 -14.02
CA ASN A 125 4.35 -9.35 -13.53
C ASN A 125 2.97 -9.96 -13.27
N ALA A 126 2.76 -11.17 -13.78
CA ALA A 126 1.47 -11.82 -13.66
C ALA A 126 1.12 -12.25 -12.23
N LYS A 127 2.10 -12.29 -11.34
CA LYS A 127 1.87 -12.68 -9.95
C LYS A 127 1.43 -11.52 -9.08
N ILE A 128 1.42 -10.31 -9.63
CA ILE A 128 1.02 -9.09 -8.93
C ILE A 128 -0.10 -8.41 -9.69
N ARG A 129 -1.08 -7.91 -8.96
CA ARG A 129 -2.19 -7.18 -9.55
C ARG A 129 -2.40 -5.88 -8.80
N LEU A 130 -2.91 -4.87 -9.47
CA LEU A 130 -3.28 -3.64 -8.79
C LEU A 130 -4.50 -3.89 -7.92
N PHE A 131 -4.48 -3.29 -6.74
CA PHE A 131 -5.61 -3.39 -5.82
C PHE A 131 -6.66 -2.36 -6.25
N ASP A 132 -7.89 -2.80 -6.39
CA ASP A 132 -8.96 -1.94 -6.87
C ASP A 132 -9.67 -1.29 -5.68
N TYR A 133 -9.55 0.02 -5.55
CA TYR A 133 -10.21 0.75 -4.49
C TYR A 133 -10.56 2.15 -4.95
N GLN A 134 -11.46 2.78 -4.23
CA GLN A 134 -11.84 4.12 -4.63
C GLN A 134 -12.11 5.01 -3.43
#